data_ae5205301ffefe9772ff0fc19781cd42
#
_entry.id   ae5205301ffefe9772ff0fc19781cd42
#
_cell.length_a   1.000
_cell.length_b   1.000
_cell.length_c   1.000
_cell.angle_alpha   90.00
_cell.angle_beta   90.00
_cell.angle_gamma   90.00
#
_symmetry.space_group_name_H-M   'P 1'
#
loop_
_entity.id
_entity.type
_entity.pdbx_description
1 polymer ?
#
loop_
_entity_poly.entity_id
_entity_poly.type
_entity_poly.pdbx_seq_one_letter_code
_entity_poly.pdbx_strand_id
1 'polypeptide(L)'
;MRIFCDDLLLPEGPVVLDDGTLLVTELGLDRGCITLIAADGATRRLIAKTGRPNGLAVDREGTIWVAESLEPSVLRLGLDGESVVHALACEGELLLWPNDICVGPDGAIYVTDSGVSVTDFLDGDWPRADYASLHLDGRVCRYDLGGGESRFLDRGLQFANGIAFGPDEVLYVNETMTGNIYRYESVAGGRRELFGNVLDPDHDSRDLRGPDGMKFDAEGRLYVTVFGQGDVTVLDGCGRVIDRIATQGKAPTNLAFGPAGSRTIYVVEDERGHVEVYGTPADGLPLHR
;
A
#
# COMPACT_ATOMS: atom_id res chain seq x y z
N MET A 1 7.72 17.88 -10.82
CA MET A 1 7.09 16.59 -11.16
C MET A 1 7.60 16.13 -12.53
N ARG A 2 7.82 14.83 -12.72
CA ARG A 2 8.10 14.17 -14.02
C ARG A 2 7.40 12.81 -14.05
N ILE A 3 7.04 12.32 -15.23
CA ILE A 3 6.61 10.92 -15.40
C ILE A 3 7.86 10.05 -15.45
N PHE A 4 7.87 8.98 -14.65
CA PHE A 4 8.95 8.00 -14.65
C PHE A 4 8.72 6.93 -15.72
N CYS A 5 7.52 6.38 -15.76
CA CYS A 5 7.05 5.45 -16.79
C CYS A 5 5.53 5.55 -16.92
N ASP A 6 5.00 5.10 -18.03
CA ASP A 6 3.57 5.05 -18.39
C ASP A 6 3.17 3.67 -18.90
N ASP A 7 1.94 3.50 -19.41
CA ASP A 7 1.42 2.23 -19.95
C ASP A 7 1.47 1.08 -18.93
N LEU A 8 1.08 1.38 -17.69
CA LEU A 8 0.77 0.40 -16.66
C LEU A 8 -0.75 0.22 -16.54
N LEU A 9 -1.20 -0.94 -16.08
CA LEU A 9 -2.62 -1.22 -15.92
C LEU A 9 -2.99 -1.29 -14.43
N LEU A 10 -3.57 -0.23 -13.90
CA LEU A 10 -3.91 -0.05 -12.48
C LEU A 10 -2.68 -0.35 -11.60
N PRO A 11 -1.63 0.49 -11.67
CA PRO A 11 -0.39 0.25 -10.94
C PRO A 11 -0.56 0.46 -9.44
N GLU A 12 0.02 -0.47 -8.65
CA GLU A 12 0.01 -0.46 -7.20
C GLU A 12 1.34 -0.97 -6.62
N GLY A 13 1.45 -0.99 -5.28
CA GLY A 13 2.51 -1.63 -4.52
C GLY A 13 3.94 -1.26 -4.92
N PRO A 14 4.30 0.02 -5.11
CA PRO A 14 5.63 0.37 -5.58
C PRO A 14 6.69 0.08 -4.51
N VAL A 15 7.79 -0.56 -4.92
CA VAL A 15 8.98 -0.73 -4.09
C VAL A 15 10.22 -0.34 -4.90
N VAL A 16 10.92 0.69 -4.44
CA VAL A 16 12.21 1.09 -5.02
C VAL A 16 13.33 0.28 -4.39
N LEU A 17 14.10 -0.42 -5.23
CA LEU A 17 15.28 -1.17 -4.82
C LEU A 17 16.51 -0.26 -4.72
N ASP A 18 17.58 -0.74 -4.05
CA ASP A 18 18.78 0.05 -3.77
C ASP A 18 19.52 0.51 -5.06
N ASP A 19 19.37 -0.22 -6.15
CA ASP A 19 19.91 0.12 -7.47
C ASP A 19 19.06 1.12 -8.27
N GLY A 20 17.95 1.59 -7.69
CA GLY A 20 16.99 2.49 -8.32
C GLY A 20 15.98 1.79 -9.23
N THR A 21 15.98 0.47 -9.28
CA THR A 21 14.97 -0.31 -9.97
C THR A 21 13.65 -0.23 -9.19
N LEU A 22 12.52 -0.16 -9.88
CA LEU A 22 11.19 -0.10 -9.30
C LEU A 22 10.43 -1.41 -9.56
N LEU A 23 9.93 -2.04 -8.51
CA LEU A 23 8.89 -3.06 -8.59
C LEU A 23 7.53 -2.39 -8.47
N VAL A 24 6.57 -2.81 -9.30
CA VAL A 24 5.16 -2.41 -9.20
C VAL A 24 4.26 -3.61 -9.44
N THR A 25 3.10 -3.62 -8.85
CA THR A 25 2.01 -4.51 -9.23
C THR A 25 1.15 -3.85 -10.30
N GLU A 26 0.51 -4.63 -11.13
CA GLU A 26 -0.50 -4.21 -12.08
C GLU A 26 -1.78 -5.01 -11.79
N LEU A 27 -2.79 -4.35 -11.20
CA LEU A 27 -4.00 -5.00 -10.68
C LEU A 27 -5.00 -5.39 -11.78
N GLY A 28 -4.97 -4.69 -12.91
CA GLY A 28 -5.93 -4.93 -13.98
C GLY A 28 -5.93 -6.40 -14.42
N LEU A 29 -7.10 -7.03 -14.49
CA LEU A 29 -7.25 -8.48 -14.71
C LEU A 29 -6.58 -8.97 -16.00
N ASP A 30 -6.44 -8.13 -17.01
CA ASP A 30 -5.75 -8.47 -18.25
C ASP A 30 -4.23 -8.64 -18.07
N ARG A 31 -3.65 -8.01 -17.04
CA ARG A 31 -2.23 -8.13 -16.71
C ARG A 31 -2.01 -8.96 -15.44
N GLY A 32 -2.56 -8.58 -14.31
CA GLY A 32 -2.52 -9.31 -13.03
C GLY A 32 -1.12 -9.76 -12.64
N CYS A 33 -0.15 -8.83 -12.61
CA CYS A 33 1.25 -9.20 -12.58
C CYS A 33 2.12 -8.25 -11.73
N ILE A 34 3.35 -8.68 -11.49
CA ILE A 34 4.42 -7.88 -10.90
C ILE A 34 5.42 -7.53 -12.00
N THR A 35 5.64 -6.25 -12.19
CA THR A 35 6.55 -5.69 -13.21
C THR A 35 7.75 -5.03 -12.54
N LEU A 36 8.94 -5.37 -13.01
CA LEU A 36 10.19 -4.70 -12.65
C LEU A 36 10.53 -3.68 -13.73
N ILE A 37 10.77 -2.44 -13.31
CA ILE A 37 11.09 -1.30 -14.17
C ILE A 37 12.49 -0.84 -13.82
N ALA A 38 13.39 -0.81 -14.80
CA ALA A 38 14.76 -0.35 -14.58
C ALA A 38 14.80 1.13 -14.18
N ALA A 39 15.91 1.58 -13.60
CA ALA A 39 16.11 2.95 -13.14
C ALA A 39 16.00 4.00 -14.27
N ASP A 40 16.05 3.60 -15.55
CA ASP A 40 15.81 4.44 -16.72
C ASP A 40 14.31 4.74 -16.97
N GLY A 41 13.40 4.02 -16.29
CA GLY A 41 11.95 4.11 -16.47
C GLY A 41 11.41 3.46 -17.74
N ALA A 42 12.27 2.97 -18.62
CA ALA A 42 11.90 2.49 -19.95
C ALA A 42 11.97 0.97 -20.08
N THR A 43 13.02 0.35 -19.53
CA THR A 43 13.21 -1.10 -19.59
C THR A 43 12.33 -1.80 -18.56
N ARG A 44 11.52 -2.77 -19.02
CA ARG A 44 10.57 -3.51 -18.17
C ARG A 44 10.78 -5.00 -18.28
N ARG A 45 10.56 -5.70 -17.17
CA ARG A 45 10.56 -7.15 -17.10
C ARG A 45 9.38 -7.63 -16.27
N LEU A 46 8.53 -8.48 -16.86
CA LEU A 46 7.54 -9.24 -16.11
C LEU A 46 8.25 -10.20 -15.15
N ILE A 47 7.93 -10.12 -13.88
CA ILE A 47 8.44 -11.02 -12.83
C ILE A 47 7.51 -12.22 -12.70
N ALA A 48 6.24 -12.01 -12.37
CA ALA A 48 5.27 -13.07 -12.18
C ALA A 48 3.86 -12.59 -12.54
N LYS A 49 3.00 -13.54 -12.92
CA LYS A 49 1.54 -13.35 -12.97
C LYS A 49 0.95 -14.08 -11.78
N THR A 50 0.18 -13.37 -10.95
CA THR A 50 -0.42 -13.94 -9.75
C THR A 50 -1.95 -13.89 -9.73
N GLY A 51 -2.53 -12.94 -10.46
CA GLY A 51 -3.97 -12.73 -10.57
C GLY A 51 -4.35 -11.27 -10.40
N ARG A 52 -4.31 -10.74 -9.18
CA ARG A 52 -4.54 -9.32 -8.85
C ARG A 52 -3.66 -8.91 -7.66
N PRO A 53 -2.34 -8.87 -7.87
CA PRO A 53 -1.40 -8.50 -6.81
C PRO A 53 -1.61 -7.04 -6.43
N ASN A 54 -1.70 -6.75 -5.14
CA ASN A 54 -1.90 -5.41 -4.59
C ASN A 54 -0.58 -4.90 -3.97
N GLY A 55 -0.47 -4.77 -2.66
CA GLY A 55 0.74 -4.29 -2.01
C GLY A 55 1.95 -5.22 -2.15
N LEU A 56 3.15 -4.63 -2.16
CA LEU A 56 4.44 -5.32 -2.15
C LEU A 56 5.31 -4.88 -0.96
N ALA A 57 6.08 -5.83 -0.44
CA ALA A 57 7.23 -5.56 0.41
C ALA A 57 8.42 -6.44 -0.01
N VAL A 58 9.63 -5.99 0.29
CA VAL A 58 10.86 -6.78 0.04
C VAL A 58 11.62 -6.89 1.35
N ASP A 59 11.93 -8.12 1.78
CA ASP A 59 12.69 -8.37 2.99
C ASP A 59 14.22 -8.34 2.76
N ARG A 60 14.98 -8.56 3.84
CA ARG A 60 16.47 -8.52 3.82
C ARG A 60 17.09 -9.58 2.93
N GLU A 61 16.43 -10.71 2.77
CA GLU A 61 16.85 -11.81 1.92
C GLU A 61 16.53 -11.56 0.45
N GLY A 62 15.82 -10.47 0.13
CA GLY A 62 15.36 -10.13 -1.21
C GLY A 62 14.09 -10.88 -1.63
N THR A 63 13.40 -11.52 -0.69
CA THR A 63 12.09 -12.13 -0.94
C THR A 63 11.06 -11.03 -1.17
N ILE A 64 10.29 -11.14 -2.23
CA ILE A 64 9.17 -10.26 -2.51
C ILE A 64 7.93 -10.86 -1.86
N TRP A 65 7.30 -10.10 -0.98
CA TRP A 65 6.03 -10.42 -0.35
C TRP A 65 4.91 -9.68 -1.06
N VAL A 66 3.80 -10.38 -1.32
CA VAL A 66 2.69 -9.86 -2.12
C VAL A 66 1.38 -10.08 -1.38
N ALA A 67 0.59 -9.03 -1.28
CA ALA A 67 -0.82 -9.11 -0.91
C ALA A 67 -1.62 -9.42 -2.20
N GLU A 68 -2.02 -10.69 -2.41
CA GLU A 68 -2.78 -11.11 -3.59
C GLU A 68 -4.28 -11.06 -3.29
N SER A 69 -5.06 -10.40 -4.14
CA SER A 69 -6.46 -10.10 -3.87
C SER A 69 -7.48 -10.85 -4.72
N LEU A 70 -7.10 -11.42 -5.86
CA LEU A 70 -8.03 -12.22 -6.68
C LEU A 70 -8.27 -13.62 -6.08
N GLU A 71 -7.19 -14.30 -5.74
CA GLU A 71 -7.20 -15.51 -4.91
C GLU A 71 -6.58 -15.14 -3.56
N PRO A 72 -7.39 -14.63 -2.60
CA PRO A 72 -6.90 -13.94 -1.42
C PRO A 72 -5.81 -14.73 -0.68
N SER A 73 -4.60 -14.19 -0.67
CA SER A 73 -3.44 -14.86 -0.10
C SER A 73 -2.29 -13.90 0.16
N VAL A 74 -1.37 -14.29 1.01
CA VAL A 74 -0.03 -13.72 1.11
C VAL A 74 0.91 -14.62 0.32
N LEU A 75 1.56 -14.07 -0.71
CA LEU A 75 2.53 -14.81 -1.51
C LEU A 75 3.95 -14.36 -1.14
N ARG A 76 4.90 -15.27 -1.33
CA ARG A 76 6.33 -14.94 -1.41
C ARG A 76 6.87 -15.37 -2.76
N LEU A 77 7.73 -14.55 -3.34
CA LEU A 77 8.37 -14.88 -4.61
C LEU A 77 9.77 -14.27 -4.70
N GLY A 78 10.60 -14.87 -5.54
CA GLY A 78 11.89 -14.35 -5.92
C GLY A 78 11.84 -13.54 -7.21
N LEU A 79 12.94 -12.86 -7.54
CA LEU A 79 13.10 -12.17 -8.83
C LEU A 79 13.16 -13.11 -10.04
N ASP A 80 13.27 -14.42 -9.84
CA ASP A 80 13.12 -15.47 -10.86
C ASP A 80 11.67 -15.73 -11.26
N GLY A 81 10.71 -15.19 -10.48
CA GLY A 81 9.28 -15.29 -10.71
C GLY A 81 8.62 -16.54 -10.11
N GLU A 82 9.38 -17.38 -9.43
CA GLU A 82 8.78 -18.50 -8.69
C GLU A 82 8.01 -17.99 -7.48
N SER A 83 6.70 -18.25 -7.43
CA SER A 83 5.80 -17.83 -6.34
C SER A 83 5.30 -19.02 -5.52
N VAL A 84 5.20 -18.81 -4.21
CA VAL A 84 4.67 -19.79 -3.26
C VAL A 84 3.65 -19.10 -2.36
N VAL A 85 2.50 -19.75 -2.16
CA VAL A 85 1.52 -19.30 -1.17
C VAL A 85 2.12 -19.46 0.22
N HIS A 86 2.22 -18.35 0.95
CA HIS A 86 2.65 -18.35 2.34
C HIS A 86 1.46 -18.51 3.30
N ALA A 87 0.37 -17.78 3.06
CA ALA A 87 -0.83 -17.85 3.87
C ALA A 87 -2.11 -17.59 3.05
N LEU A 88 -3.19 -18.29 3.40
CA LEU A 88 -4.56 -18.08 2.88
C LEU A 88 -5.48 -17.52 3.95
N ALA A 89 -5.03 -17.53 5.21
CA ALA A 89 -5.85 -17.21 6.37
C ALA A 89 -5.02 -16.56 7.46
N CYS A 90 -5.70 -15.86 8.39
CA CYS A 90 -5.15 -15.39 9.64
C CYS A 90 -5.97 -15.98 10.77
N GLU A 91 -5.32 -16.60 11.80
CA GLU A 91 -6.00 -17.31 12.90
C GLU A 91 -7.11 -18.29 12.42
N GLY A 92 -6.92 -18.90 11.24
CA GLY A 92 -7.87 -19.85 10.66
C GLY A 92 -9.04 -19.21 9.89
N GLU A 93 -9.19 -17.88 9.87
CA GLU A 93 -10.16 -17.18 9.06
C GLU A 93 -9.55 -16.79 7.71
N LEU A 94 -10.24 -17.12 6.61
CA LEU A 94 -9.77 -16.80 5.26
C LEU A 94 -9.64 -15.29 5.07
N LEU A 95 -8.61 -14.89 4.33
CA LEU A 95 -8.45 -13.53 3.83
C LEU A 95 -9.56 -13.22 2.80
N LEU A 96 -9.93 -11.96 2.70
CA LEU A 96 -10.97 -11.49 1.76
C LEU A 96 -10.38 -10.62 0.66
N TRP A 97 -9.58 -9.65 1.03
CA TRP A 97 -8.86 -8.76 0.14
C TRP A 97 -7.57 -8.29 0.82
N PRO A 98 -6.51 -9.11 0.82
CA PRO A 98 -5.18 -8.61 1.18
C PRO A 98 -4.86 -7.38 0.33
N ASN A 99 -4.59 -6.25 1.01
CA ASN A 99 -4.46 -4.96 0.36
C ASN A 99 -3.02 -4.47 0.37
N ASP A 100 -2.51 -3.94 1.48
CA ASP A 100 -1.12 -3.50 1.58
C ASP A 100 -0.32 -4.37 2.57
N ILE A 101 1.00 -4.32 2.48
CA ILE A 101 1.90 -5.22 3.18
C ILE A 101 3.21 -4.52 3.54
N CYS A 102 3.73 -4.78 4.72
CA CYS A 102 5.07 -4.32 5.11
C CYS A 102 5.80 -5.34 5.98
N VAL A 103 7.12 -5.23 6.03
CA VAL A 103 7.97 -5.95 6.99
C VAL A 103 8.06 -5.12 8.27
N GLY A 104 7.86 -5.75 9.42
CA GLY A 104 7.98 -5.10 10.71
C GLY A 104 9.40 -5.09 11.28
N PRO A 105 9.66 -4.29 12.34
CA PRO A 105 10.95 -4.23 13.01
C PRO A 105 11.34 -5.56 13.68
N ASP A 106 10.36 -6.41 13.95
CA ASP A 106 10.51 -7.77 14.47
C ASP A 106 10.75 -8.85 13.39
N GLY A 107 10.82 -8.43 12.11
CA GLY A 107 10.98 -9.31 10.95
C GLY A 107 9.73 -10.07 10.56
N ALA A 108 8.58 -9.82 11.20
CA ALA A 108 7.29 -10.38 10.79
C ALA A 108 6.69 -9.63 9.61
N ILE A 109 5.75 -10.26 8.92
CA ILE A 109 4.98 -9.65 7.83
C ILE A 109 3.65 -9.14 8.39
N TYR A 110 3.33 -7.90 8.07
CA TYR A 110 2.10 -7.23 8.45
C TYR A 110 1.27 -6.92 7.20
N VAL A 111 0.01 -7.32 7.21
CA VAL A 111 -0.89 -7.22 6.05
C VAL A 111 -2.19 -6.59 6.48
N THR A 112 -2.67 -5.63 5.71
CA THR A 112 -4.06 -5.19 5.79
C THR A 112 -4.94 -6.07 4.90
N ASP A 113 -6.13 -6.39 5.39
CA ASP A 113 -7.19 -7.02 4.62
C ASP A 113 -8.39 -6.09 4.66
N SER A 114 -8.88 -5.67 3.49
CA SER A 114 -9.92 -4.64 3.39
C SER A 114 -11.27 -5.05 3.99
N GLY A 115 -11.46 -6.35 4.30
CA GLY A 115 -12.63 -6.86 5.02
C GLY A 115 -13.87 -7.03 4.16
N VAL A 116 -13.70 -7.12 2.86
CA VAL A 116 -14.72 -7.39 1.84
C VAL A 116 -14.04 -8.08 0.66
N SER A 117 -14.75 -8.92 -0.09
CA SER A 117 -14.15 -9.51 -1.29
C SER A 117 -14.05 -8.48 -2.43
N VAL A 118 -13.07 -8.66 -3.31
CA VAL A 118 -12.93 -7.84 -4.53
C VAL A 118 -14.22 -7.85 -5.34
N THR A 119 -14.85 -9.01 -5.50
CA THR A 119 -16.08 -9.18 -6.30
C THR A 119 -17.33 -8.57 -5.67
N ASP A 120 -17.35 -8.40 -4.35
CA ASP A 120 -18.45 -7.73 -3.67
C ASP A 120 -18.30 -6.19 -3.69
N PHE A 121 -17.08 -5.69 -3.77
CA PHE A 121 -16.80 -4.26 -3.73
C PHE A 121 -16.68 -3.63 -5.12
N LEU A 122 -16.12 -4.34 -6.12
CA LEU A 122 -15.88 -3.82 -7.45
C LEU A 122 -16.96 -4.29 -8.46
N ASP A 123 -17.22 -3.44 -9.46
CA ASP A 123 -17.88 -3.75 -10.71
C ASP A 123 -16.86 -3.50 -11.83
N GLY A 124 -16.30 -4.58 -12.39
CA GLY A 124 -15.08 -4.52 -13.18
C GLY A 124 -13.88 -4.11 -12.32
N ASP A 125 -13.19 -3.05 -12.71
CA ASP A 125 -12.00 -2.54 -12.01
C ASP A 125 -12.31 -1.35 -11.07
N TRP A 126 -13.58 -0.92 -10.98
CA TRP A 126 -13.97 0.27 -10.21
C TRP A 126 -14.98 -0.04 -9.10
N PRO A 127 -14.99 0.77 -8.01
CA PRO A 127 -15.95 0.60 -6.94
C PRO A 127 -17.40 0.64 -7.45
N ARG A 128 -18.24 -0.28 -6.97
CA ARG A 128 -19.68 -0.31 -7.24
C ARG A 128 -20.37 0.98 -6.78
N ALA A 129 -21.45 1.35 -7.43
CA ALA A 129 -22.20 2.56 -7.07
C ALA A 129 -22.77 2.54 -5.63
N ASP A 130 -23.00 1.35 -5.07
CA ASP A 130 -23.55 1.12 -3.74
C ASP A 130 -22.50 0.74 -2.68
N TYR A 131 -21.20 0.91 -2.96
CA TYR A 131 -20.08 0.54 -2.09
C TYR A 131 -20.22 1.05 -0.64
N ALA A 132 -20.82 2.24 -0.48
CA ALA A 132 -21.00 2.86 0.84
C ALA A 132 -22.01 2.11 1.75
N SER A 133 -22.80 1.18 1.18
CA SER A 133 -23.76 0.37 1.92
C SER A 133 -23.21 -1.01 2.34
N LEU A 134 -22.00 -1.35 1.90
CA LEU A 134 -21.39 -2.64 2.20
C LEU A 134 -20.98 -2.73 3.66
N HIS A 135 -21.10 -3.92 4.21
CA HIS A 135 -20.52 -4.22 5.52
C HIS A 135 -19.03 -4.53 5.35
N LEU A 136 -18.19 -3.75 6.02
CA LEU A 136 -16.74 -3.88 5.99
C LEU A 136 -16.23 -4.33 7.37
N ASP A 137 -15.39 -5.38 7.38
CA ASP A 137 -14.67 -5.84 8.56
C ASP A 137 -13.17 -5.85 8.25
N GLY A 138 -12.62 -4.67 7.95
CA GLY A 138 -11.20 -4.50 7.65
C GLY A 138 -10.33 -5.00 8.81
N ARG A 139 -9.24 -5.69 8.49
CA ARG A 139 -8.40 -6.41 9.44
C ARG A 139 -6.93 -6.07 9.26
N VAL A 140 -6.17 -6.18 10.33
CA VAL A 140 -4.71 -6.10 10.33
C VAL A 140 -4.17 -7.45 10.80
N CYS A 141 -3.42 -8.12 9.95
CA CYS A 141 -2.85 -9.45 10.19
C CYS A 141 -1.33 -9.35 10.39
N ARG A 142 -0.80 -10.11 11.33
CA ARG A 142 0.65 -10.33 11.52
C ARG A 142 0.97 -11.79 11.30
N TYR A 143 2.00 -12.06 10.51
CA TYR A 143 2.51 -13.41 10.21
C TYR A 143 3.96 -13.52 10.71
N ASP A 144 4.18 -14.44 11.65
CA ASP A 144 5.51 -14.77 12.15
C ASP A 144 6.21 -15.74 11.19
N LEU A 145 7.34 -15.33 10.64
CA LEU A 145 8.09 -16.15 9.67
C LEU A 145 8.86 -17.30 10.33
N GLY A 146 9.20 -17.18 11.61
CA GLY A 146 9.97 -18.20 12.35
C GLY A 146 9.10 -19.34 12.88
N GLY A 147 7.87 -19.05 13.32
CA GLY A 147 6.98 -20.03 13.96
C GLY A 147 5.77 -20.43 13.11
N GLY A 148 5.51 -19.73 12.01
CA GLY A 148 4.34 -19.96 11.17
C GLY A 148 3.01 -19.55 11.83
N GLU A 149 3.06 -18.80 12.93
CA GLU A 149 1.87 -18.31 13.63
C GLU A 149 1.36 -17.03 12.94
N SER A 150 0.03 -16.91 12.88
CA SER A 150 -0.64 -15.69 12.43
C SER A 150 -1.60 -15.19 13.49
N ARG A 151 -1.80 -13.88 13.56
CA ARG A 151 -2.79 -13.30 14.47
C ARG A 151 -3.37 -12.01 13.91
N PHE A 152 -4.63 -11.75 14.27
CA PHE A 152 -5.21 -10.43 14.09
C PHE A 152 -4.66 -9.46 15.14
N LEU A 153 -4.22 -8.30 14.68
CA LEU A 153 -3.88 -7.18 15.54
C LEU A 153 -5.09 -6.27 15.76
N ASP A 154 -5.93 -6.16 14.73
CA ASP A 154 -7.15 -5.33 14.77
C ASP A 154 -8.20 -5.83 13.77
N ARG A 155 -9.46 -5.42 14.01
CA ARG A 155 -10.63 -5.72 13.17
C ARG A 155 -11.63 -4.56 13.20
N GLY A 156 -12.62 -4.61 12.29
CA GLY A 156 -13.69 -3.63 12.22
C GLY A 156 -13.25 -2.29 11.63
N LEU A 157 -12.15 -2.28 10.87
CA LEU A 157 -11.75 -1.13 10.08
C LEU A 157 -12.66 -0.97 8.86
N GLN A 158 -12.93 0.28 8.49
CA GLN A 158 -13.77 0.59 7.32
C GLN A 158 -12.92 0.67 6.06
N PHE A 159 -12.59 -0.50 5.49
CA PHE A 159 -11.67 -0.72 4.39
C PHE A 159 -10.21 -0.42 4.82
N ALA A 160 -9.60 -1.36 5.55
CA ALA A 160 -8.18 -1.28 5.90
C ALA A 160 -7.33 -1.32 4.61
N ASN A 161 -6.41 -0.36 4.46
CA ASN A 161 -5.63 -0.16 3.26
C ASN A 161 -4.14 0.06 3.63
N GLY A 162 -3.55 1.20 3.37
CA GLY A 162 -2.14 1.45 3.59
C GLY A 162 -1.65 1.12 4.99
N ILE A 163 -0.44 0.54 5.06
CA ILE A 163 0.22 0.11 6.30
C ILE A 163 1.69 0.51 6.29
N ALA A 164 2.18 1.07 7.39
CA ALA A 164 3.58 1.45 7.52
C ALA A 164 4.02 1.49 8.99
N PHE A 165 5.31 1.26 9.21
CA PHE A 165 5.95 1.58 10.49
C PHE A 165 6.52 2.98 10.47
N GLY A 166 6.32 3.74 11.55
CA GLY A 166 6.91 5.05 11.75
C GLY A 166 8.34 4.98 12.30
N PRO A 167 9.00 6.16 12.45
CA PRO A 167 10.38 6.23 12.96
C PRO A 167 10.52 5.76 14.42
N ASP A 168 9.42 5.68 15.13
CA ASP A 168 9.28 5.18 16.51
C ASP A 168 8.98 3.68 16.58
N GLU A 169 9.02 2.98 15.43
CA GLU A 169 8.63 1.56 15.27
C GLU A 169 7.17 1.29 15.64
N VAL A 170 6.34 2.32 15.68
CA VAL A 170 4.89 2.21 15.85
C VAL A 170 4.23 1.89 14.51
N LEU A 171 3.27 0.98 14.53
CA LEU A 171 2.48 0.62 13.35
C LEU A 171 1.39 1.67 13.09
N TYR A 172 1.25 2.06 11.83
CA TYR A 172 0.19 2.92 11.32
C TYR A 172 -0.61 2.19 10.26
N VAL A 173 -1.94 2.36 10.30
CA VAL A 173 -2.88 1.80 9.31
C VAL A 173 -3.94 2.84 9.00
N ASN A 174 -4.38 2.90 7.76
CA ASN A 174 -5.44 3.80 7.36
C ASN A 174 -6.75 3.08 7.00
N GLU A 175 -7.83 3.85 6.99
CA GLU A 175 -9.17 3.46 6.56
C GLU A 175 -9.60 4.30 5.37
N THR A 176 -9.78 3.68 4.22
CA THR A 176 -10.17 4.39 2.99
C THR A 176 -11.52 5.08 3.13
N MET A 177 -12.52 4.42 3.74
CA MET A 177 -13.88 4.93 3.79
C MET A 177 -14.07 6.13 4.70
N THR A 178 -13.18 6.34 5.68
CA THR A 178 -13.32 7.41 6.68
C THR A 178 -12.28 8.52 6.52
N GLY A 179 -11.21 8.26 5.78
CA GLY A 179 -10.07 9.16 5.69
C GLY A 179 -9.12 9.11 6.88
N ASN A 180 -9.40 8.24 7.86
CA ASN A 180 -8.64 8.17 9.09
C ASN A 180 -7.35 7.40 8.94
N ILE A 181 -6.36 7.83 9.71
CA ILE A 181 -5.12 7.10 9.96
C ILE A 181 -5.06 6.80 11.45
N TYR A 182 -4.79 5.56 11.78
CA TYR A 182 -4.62 5.10 13.16
C TYR A 182 -3.18 4.72 13.42
N ARG A 183 -2.74 4.92 14.66
CA ARG A 183 -1.51 4.35 15.21
C ARG A 183 -1.85 3.35 16.30
N TYR A 184 -0.96 2.38 16.51
CA TYR A 184 -1.15 1.30 17.47
C TYR A 184 -0.14 1.44 18.61
N GLU A 185 -0.59 1.41 19.86
CA GLU A 185 0.29 1.50 21.03
C GLU A 185 1.32 0.37 21.08
N SER A 186 0.99 -0.79 20.52
CA SER A 186 1.86 -1.95 20.48
C SER A 186 1.43 -2.95 19.42
N VAL A 187 2.40 -3.51 18.69
CA VAL A 187 2.17 -4.65 17.78
C VAL A 187 1.93 -5.98 18.51
N ALA A 188 2.07 -6.01 19.83
CA ALA A 188 1.71 -7.18 20.64
C ALA A 188 0.19 -7.30 20.88
N GLY A 189 -0.58 -6.33 20.44
CA GLY A 189 -2.00 -6.15 20.66
C GLY A 189 -2.21 -4.89 21.51
N GLY A 190 -2.73 -3.86 20.91
CA GLY A 190 -2.94 -2.57 21.54
C GLY A 190 -4.17 -1.89 20.94
N ARG A 191 -4.67 -0.89 21.63
CA ARG A 191 -5.77 -0.07 21.14
C ARG A 191 -5.25 0.80 20.00
N ARG A 192 -6.01 0.88 18.89
CA ARG A 192 -5.76 1.89 17.87
C ARG A 192 -6.15 3.27 18.40
N GLU A 193 -5.33 4.26 18.12
CA GLU A 193 -5.60 5.67 18.38
C GLU A 193 -5.68 6.42 17.06
N LEU A 194 -6.63 7.36 16.96
CA LEU A 194 -6.69 8.24 15.79
C LEU A 194 -5.43 9.12 15.76
N PHE A 195 -4.67 9.00 14.68
CA PHE A 195 -3.49 9.83 14.43
C PHE A 195 -3.84 11.08 13.63
N GLY A 196 -4.61 10.94 12.53
CA GLY A 196 -4.97 12.04 11.66
C GLY A 196 -6.08 11.67 10.67
N ASN A 197 -6.50 12.64 9.87
CA ASN A 197 -7.43 12.43 8.76
C ASN A 197 -6.94 13.20 7.54
N VAL A 198 -6.95 12.55 6.37
CA VAL A 198 -6.38 13.11 5.14
C VAL A 198 -7.39 13.73 4.19
N LEU A 199 -8.69 13.53 4.44
CA LEU A 199 -9.71 14.08 3.55
C LEU A 199 -9.68 15.62 3.59
N ASP A 200 -9.73 16.21 2.40
CA ASP A 200 -9.92 17.64 2.28
C ASP A 200 -11.41 17.98 2.43
N PRO A 201 -11.80 18.73 3.47
CA PRO A 201 -13.19 19.08 3.69
C PRO A 201 -13.77 20.01 2.60
N ASP A 202 -12.90 20.71 1.87
CA ASP A 202 -13.29 21.65 0.82
C ASP A 202 -13.35 20.98 -0.57
N HIS A 203 -12.99 19.70 -0.67
CA HIS A 203 -13.06 18.95 -1.93
C HIS A 203 -14.51 18.62 -2.30
N ASP A 204 -14.92 18.94 -3.51
CA ASP A 204 -16.31 18.89 -3.96
C ASP A 204 -16.78 17.52 -4.47
N SER A 205 -15.88 16.54 -4.69
CA SER A 205 -16.25 15.19 -5.13
C SER A 205 -17.08 14.47 -4.09
N ARG A 206 -18.10 13.77 -4.57
CA ARG A 206 -18.95 12.86 -3.79
C ARG A 206 -18.65 11.39 -4.05
N ASP A 207 -17.72 11.12 -4.96
CA ASP A 207 -17.26 9.77 -5.26
C ASP A 207 -16.37 9.26 -4.12
N LEU A 208 -16.00 7.97 -4.16
CA LEU A 208 -15.07 7.39 -3.20
C LEU A 208 -13.79 8.20 -3.11
N ARG A 209 -13.46 8.64 -1.92
CA ARG A 209 -12.18 9.30 -1.59
C ARG A 209 -11.65 8.72 -0.31
N GLY A 210 -10.39 8.44 -0.29
CA GLY A 210 -9.77 8.01 0.95
C GLY A 210 -8.29 7.70 0.82
N PRO A 211 -7.61 7.58 1.97
CA PRO A 211 -6.23 7.16 2.00
C PRO A 211 -6.06 5.77 1.39
N ASP A 212 -4.97 5.63 0.67
CA ASP A 212 -4.53 4.39 0.06
C ASP A 212 -3.13 4.05 0.59
N GLY A 213 -2.11 3.88 -0.21
CA GLY A 213 -0.77 3.61 0.28
C GLY A 213 -0.16 4.76 1.08
N MET A 214 0.79 4.46 1.97
CA MET A 214 1.46 5.48 2.80
C MET A 214 2.87 5.07 3.20
N LYS A 215 3.77 6.06 3.31
CA LYS A 215 5.16 5.85 3.75
C LYS A 215 5.65 7.07 4.55
N PHE A 216 6.55 6.83 5.49
CA PHE A 216 7.21 7.87 6.28
C PHE A 216 8.51 8.35 5.61
N ASP A 217 8.82 9.64 5.77
CA ASP A 217 10.17 10.13 5.53
C ASP A 217 11.05 10.07 6.80
N ALA A 218 12.34 10.31 6.62
CA ALA A 218 13.33 10.24 7.70
C ALA A 218 13.16 11.33 8.78
N GLU A 219 12.35 12.37 8.53
CA GLU A 219 12.00 13.40 9.50
C GLU A 219 10.65 13.14 10.21
N GLY A 220 10.03 11.98 9.94
CA GLY A 220 8.79 11.55 10.57
C GLY A 220 7.52 12.17 10.00
N ARG A 221 7.57 12.73 8.78
CA ARG A 221 6.36 13.12 8.05
C ARG A 221 5.77 11.91 7.34
N LEU A 222 4.46 11.76 7.42
CA LEU A 222 3.72 10.70 6.75
C LEU A 222 3.15 11.20 5.43
N TYR A 223 3.55 10.56 4.34
CA TYR A 223 3.03 10.79 2.99
C TYR A 223 1.97 9.74 2.69
N VAL A 224 0.78 10.17 2.28
CA VAL A 224 -0.38 9.31 2.06
C VAL A 224 -0.99 9.66 0.71
N THR A 225 -1.08 8.70 -0.19
CA THR A 225 -1.88 8.85 -1.41
C THR A 225 -3.37 8.89 -1.05
N VAL A 226 -4.12 9.81 -1.65
CA VAL A 226 -5.55 9.92 -1.40
C VAL A 226 -6.32 9.68 -2.69
N PHE A 227 -6.73 8.43 -2.87
CA PHE A 227 -7.55 7.98 -3.99
C PHE A 227 -8.84 8.81 -4.11
N GLY A 228 -9.22 9.16 -5.32
CA GLY A 228 -10.42 9.96 -5.61
C GLY A 228 -10.30 11.45 -5.27
N GLN A 229 -9.28 11.85 -4.51
CA GLN A 229 -8.95 13.25 -4.21
C GLN A 229 -7.85 13.79 -5.14
N GLY A 230 -6.94 12.92 -5.60
CA GLY A 230 -5.91 13.27 -6.57
C GLY A 230 -4.73 14.01 -5.95
N ASP A 231 -4.32 13.62 -4.75
CA ASP A 231 -3.13 14.16 -4.11
C ASP A 231 -2.36 13.14 -3.27
N VAL A 232 -1.14 13.51 -2.91
CA VAL A 232 -0.41 12.95 -1.79
C VAL A 232 -0.49 13.94 -0.65
N THR A 233 -1.26 13.60 0.37
CA THR A 233 -1.38 14.40 1.59
C THR A 233 -0.21 14.11 2.53
N VAL A 234 0.42 15.15 3.06
CA VAL A 234 1.55 15.04 3.98
C VAL A 234 1.12 15.47 5.38
N LEU A 235 1.35 14.59 6.38
CA LEU A 235 1.08 14.88 7.78
C LEU A 235 2.38 15.04 8.58
N ASP A 236 2.35 15.93 9.57
CA ASP A 236 3.42 16.04 10.56
C ASP A 236 3.35 14.90 11.60
N GLY A 237 4.35 14.83 12.49
CA GLY A 237 4.43 13.82 13.56
C GLY A 237 3.29 13.92 14.62
N CYS A 238 2.40 14.90 14.50
CA CYS A 238 1.19 15.05 15.31
C CYS A 238 -0.10 14.72 14.53
N GLY A 239 0.03 14.23 13.29
CA GLY A 239 -1.12 13.87 12.46
C GLY A 239 -1.85 15.07 11.81
N ARG A 240 -1.24 16.26 11.81
CA ARG A 240 -1.82 17.43 11.16
C ARG A 240 -1.37 17.48 9.71
N VAL A 241 -2.29 17.76 8.79
CA VAL A 241 -1.99 17.99 7.38
C VAL A 241 -1.14 19.25 7.25
N ILE A 242 0.03 19.14 6.63
CA ILE A 242 0.99 20.24 6.41
C ILE A 242 1.22 20.55 4.94
N ASP A 243 0.90 19.61 4.04
CA ASP A 243 1.03 19.80 2.59
C ASP A 243 0.10 18.86 1.81
N ARG A 244 -0.18 19.21 0.55
CA ARG A 244 -0.90 18.39 -0.42
C ARG A 244 -0.22 18.53 -1.78
N ILE A 245 0.32 17.43 -2.28
CA ILE A 245 1.02 17.35 -3.56
C ILE A 245 0.02 16.81 -4.59
N ALA A 246 -0.50 17.69 -5.45
CA ALA A 246 -1.46 17.29 -6.49
C ALA A 246 -0.82 16.34 -7.50
N THR A 247 -1.53 15.25 -7.83
CA THR A 247 -1.20 14.28 -8.88
C THR A 247 -1.87 14.67 -10.21
N GLN A 248 -1.46 14.06 -11.31
CA GLN A 248 -2.07 14.35 -12.62
C GLN A 248 -3.46 13.71 -12.80
N GLY A 249 -3.64 12.54 -12.19
CA GLY A 249 -4.92 11.83 -12.16
C GLY A 249 -5.57 11.96 -10.79
N LYS A 250 -6.78 11.40 -10.67
CA LYS A 250 -7.55 11.43 -9.43
C LYS A 250 -7.37 10.17 -8.58
N ALA A 251 -6.65 9.18 -9.08
CA ALA A 251 -6.53 7.87 -8.45
C ALA A 251 -5.08 7.50 -8.10
N PRO A 252 -4.34 8.34 -7.34
CA PRO A 252 -3.06 7.90 -6.79
C PRO A 252 -3.32 6.78 -5.77
N THR A 253 -2.70 5.62 -5.95
CA THR A 253 -2.94 4.44 -5.11
C THR A 253 -1.86 4.24 -4.07
N ASN A 254 -0.57 4.31 -4.44
CA ASN A 254 0.51 4.06 -3.49
C ASN A 254 1.76 4.87 -3.84
N LEU A 255 2.74 4.86 -2.95
CA LEU A 255 4.00 5.56 -3.15
C LEU A 255 5.19 4.81 -2.54
N ALA A 256 6.37 5.07 -3.10
CA ALA A 256 7.64 4.65 -2.52
C ALA A 256 8.65 5.80 -2.54
N PHE A 257 9.50 5.88 -1.53
CA PHE A 257 10.64 6.78 -1.58
C PHE A 257 11.72 6.23 -2.51
N GLY A 258 12.39 7.13 -3.21
CA GLY A 258 13.52 6.79 -4.06
C GLY A 258 14.77 6.37 -3.28
N PRO A 259 15.85 5.97 -3.98
CA PRO A 259 17.11 5.59 -3.33
C PRO A 259 17.63 6.67 -2.38
N ALA A 260 18.37 6.25 -1.35
CA ALA A 260 18.95 7.15 -0.36
C ALA A 260 19.74 8.30 -1.02
N GLY A 261 19.51 9.53 -0.59
CA GLY A 261 20.08 10.75 -1.14
C GLY A 261 19.30 11.34 -2.33
N SER A 262 18.30 10.65 -2.87
CA SER A 262 17.53 11.14 -4.02
C SER A 262 16.52 12.21 -3.65
N ARG A 263 15.98 12.18 -2.44
CA ARG A 263 14.90 13.06 -1.96
C ARG A 263 13.74 13.11 -2.95
N THR A 264 13.24 11.95 -3.32
CA THR A 264 12.14 11.80 -4.27
C THR A 264 11.14 10.77 -3.77
N ILE A 265 9.88 10.92 -4.20
CA ILE A 265 8.85 9.89 -4.11
C ILE A 265 8.41 9.48 -5.51
N TYR A 266 8.11 8.21 -5.67
CA TYR A 266 7.48 7.61 -6.83
C TYR A 266 6.04 7.31 -6.44
N VAL A 267 5.10 7.91 -7.15
CA VAL A 267 3.66 7.78 -6.91
C VAL A 267 3.03 7.03 -8.07
N VAL A 268 2.40 5.91 -7.81
CA VAL A 268 1.62 5.18 -8.81
C VAL A 268 0.22 5.75 -8.90
N GLU A 269 -0.29 5.87 -10.12
CA GLU A 269 -1.54 6.55 -10.42
C GLU A 269 -2.37 5.73 -11.41
N ASP A 270 -3.54 5.26 -10.96
CA ASP A 270 -4.37 4.29 -11.67
C ASP A 270 -5.12 4.86 -12.87
N GLU A 271 -5.66 6.09 -12.75
CA GLU A 271 -6.48 6.69 -13.81
C GLU A 271 -5.69 6.90 -15.10
N ARG A 272 -4.39 7.19 -14.96
CA ARG A 272 -3.47 7.43 -16.09
C ARG A 272 -2.57 6.25 -16.40
N GLY A 273 -2.48 5.27 -15.51
CA GLY A 273 -1.63 4.10 -15.68
C GLY A 273 -0.14 4.45 -15.73
N HIS A 274 0.34 5.28 -14.81
CA HIS A 274 1.71 5.74 -14.82
C HIS A 274 2.34 5.89 -13.42
N VAL A 275 3.64 6.18 -13.38
CA VAL A 275 4.37 6.52 -12.18
C VAL A 275 4.88 7.96 -12.27
N GLU A 276 4.51 8.76 -11.29
CA GLU A 276 4.93 10.16 -11.13
C GLU A 276 6.08 10.28 -10.15
N VAL A 277 7.02 11.20 -10.39
CA VAL A 277 8.12 11.48 -9.45
C VAL A 277 8.09 12.92 -9.00
N TYR A 278 8.13 13.09 -7.68
CA TYR A 278 8.16 14.37 -7.01
C TYR A 278 9.40 14.50 -6.13
N GLY A 279 9.89 15.73 -5.96
CA GLY A 279 10.93 16.03 -4.97
C GLY A 279 10.35 16.13 -3.57
N THR A 280 11.11 15.67 -2.58
CA THR A 280 10.76 15.74 -1.16
C THR A 280 11.85 16.47 -0.37
N PRO A 281 11.52 17.08 0.79
CA PRO A 281 12.52 17.77 1.61
C PRO A 281 13.50 16.81 2.31
N ALA A 282 13.11 15.54 2.51
CA ALA A 282 13.96 14.51 3.11
C ALA A 282 13.88 13.19 2.32
N ASP A 283 14.78 12.28 2.58
CA ASP A 283 14.71 10.89 2.10
C ASP A 283 13.63 10.11 2.83
N GLY A 284 13.25 8.98 2.30
CA GLY A 284 12.36 8.04 2.98
C GLY A 284 12.97 7.47 4.27
N LEU A 285 12.10 7.15 5.22
CA LEU A 285 12.50 6.33 6.37
C LEU A 285 12.99 4.98 5.84
N PRO A 286 14.17 4.49 6.27
CA PRO A 286 14.62 3.17 5.88
C PRO A 286 13.59 2.10 6.22
N LEU A 287 13.20 1.32 5.22
CA LEU A 287 12.24 0.24 5.43
C LEU A 287 12.87 -0.88 6.26
N HIS A 288 12.06 -1.48 7.13
CA HIS A 288 12.42 -2.75 7.72
C HIS A 288 12.46 -3.80 6.58
N ARG A 289 13.56 -4.51 6.50
CA ARG A 289 13.80 -5.53 5.48
C ARG A 289 14.30 -6.81 6.14
#